data_9021082f195184aa1f6fdcf575857d8e
#
_entry.id   9021082f195184aa1f6fdcf575857d8e
#
_cell.length_a   1.000
_cell.length_b   1.000
_cell.length_c   1.000
_cell.angle_alpha   90.00
_cell.angle_beta   90.00
_cell.angle_gamma   90.00
#
_symmetry.space_group_name_H-M   'P 1'
#
loop_
_entity.id
_entity.type
_entity.pdbx_description
1 polymer ?
#
loop_
_entity_poly.entity_id
_entity_poly.type
_entity_poly.pdbx_seq_one_letter_code
_entity_poly.pdbx_strand_id
1 'polypeptide(L)'
;MFTWDSLFIRTQVSHLQLPTDNYLGIIHKNTYSWFSVLSGIPQGSILGPLLFLIYINDLPEICAGEDPSSEIFLYADDSKIYKVIRNQSDQQKLQTILNMTKSWSDEWLLRLNIDKCKCVSYCIKHPTDTGYHIMDRNQLFPLDKVESMVDLGVRFDNNLTFRDHISKKLTKLTVLGIIKRNFIYMDERTFTLLYKSMVRPHVE
;
A
#
# COMPACT_ATOMS: atom_id res chain seq x y z
N MET A 1 -24.75 -5.34 -14.13
CA MET A 1 -23.51 -6.05 -13.84
C MET A 1 -22.51 -5.02 -13.35
N PHE A 2 -21.91 -5.24 -12.22
CA PHE A 2 -21.10 -4.20 -11.56
C PHE A 2 -19.62 -4.58 -11.65
N THR A 3 -18.78 -3.61 -11.99
CA THR A 3 -17.33 -3.69 -11.87
C THR A 3 -16.92 -2.87 -10.65
N TRP A 4 -16.01 -3.38 -9.85
CA TRP A 4 -15.39 -2.63 -8.78
C TRP A 4 -14.02 -2.20 -9.25
N ASP A 5 -13.78 -0.92 -9.37
CA ASP A 5 -12.45 -0.38 -9.62
C ASP A 5 -11.83 0.05 -8.30
N SER A 6 -10.61 -0.39 -8.09
CA SER A 6 -9.79 -0.05 -6.95
C SER A 6 -8.53 0.65 -7.44
N LEU A 7 -8.30 1.86 -6.97
CA LEU A 7 -7.08 2.62 -7.20
C LEU A 7 -6.18 2.49 -5.99
N PHE A 8 -4.99 1.95 -6.21
CA PHE A 8 -3.95 1.90 -5.19
C PHE A 8 -3.01 3.08 -5.40
N ILE A 9 -2.96 3.95 -4.42
CA ILE A 9 -2.15 5.15 -4.42
C ILE A 9 -1.12 5.01 -3.31
N ARG A 10 0.15 5.11 -3.66
CA ARG A 10 1.23 5.10 -2.68
C ARG A 10 1.88 6.46 -2.62
N THR A 11 1.93 7.02 -1.43
CA THR A 11 2.66 8.25 -1.18
C THR A 11 4.11 7.96 -0.83
N GLN A 12 4.99 8.88 -1.16
CA GLN A 12 6.39 8.79 -0.75
C GLN A 12 6.62 9.79 0.38
N VAL A 13 6.70 9.29 1.61
CA VAL A 13 7.01 10.11 2.77
C VAL A 13 8.49 10.49 2.74
N SER A 14 8.83 11.45 1.89
CA SER A 14 10.20 11.93 1.81
C SER A 14 10.47 13.22 2.58
N HIS A 15 9.44 13.97 2.98
CA HIS A 15 9.64 15.31 3.50
C HIS A 15 8.56 15.78 4.48
N LEU A 16 8.53 15.25 5.69
CA LEU A 16 7.93 15.99 6.79
C LEU A 16 9.01 16.95 7.32
N GLN A 17 8.91 18.22 6.96
CA GLN A 17 9.79 19.26 7.49
C GLN A 17 9.46 19.49 8.96
N LEU A 18 10.32 19.04 9.85
CA LEU A 18 10.41 19.58 11.20
C LEU A 18 11.59 20.55 11.24
N PRO A 19 11.37 21.81 11.66
CA PRO A 19 12.47 22.75 11.87
C PRO A 19 13.18 22.35 13.17
N THR A 20 14.20 21.54 13.08
CA THR A 20 15.08 21.23 14.19
C THR A 20 16.48 20.97 13.63
N ASP A 21 17.47 21.49 14.35
CA ASP A 21 18.90 21.27 14.09
C ASP A 21 19.29 19.82 14.37
N ASN A 22 18.72 18.90 13.61
CA ASN A 22 19.02 17.49 13.70
C ASN A 22 20.13 17.14 12.72
N TYR A 23 21.18 16.51 13.22
CA TYR A 23 22.28 16.02 12.43
C TYR A 23 22.22 14.50 12.32
N LEU A 24 22.37 13.98 11.12
CA LEU A 24 22.52 12.56 10.86
C LEU A 24 23.99 12.22 10.65
N GLY A 25 24.53 11.33 11.47
CA GLY A 25 25.85 10.78 11.26
C GLY A 25 25.83 9.70 10.18
N ILE A 26 26.54 9.89 9.08
CA ILE A 26 26.69 8.90 8.02
C ILE A 26 28.12 8.34 8.06
N ILE A 27 28.24 7.01 8.08
CA ILE A 27 29.51 6.32 7.99
C ILE A 27 29.81 6.07 6.51
N HIS A 28 30.88 6.67 6.02
CA HIS A 28 31.39 6.40 4.68
C HIS A 28 32.89 6.10 4.78
N LYS A 29 33.33 4.89 4.43
CA LYS A 29 34.75 4.48 4.40
C LYS A 29 35.53 4.83 5.69
N ASN A 30 34.99 4.48 6.86
CA ASN A 30 35.57 4.71 8.17
C ASN A 30 35.65 6.19 8.63
N THR A 31 34.97 7.10 8.00
CA THR A 31 34.82 8.48 8.46
C THR A 31 33.37 8.79 8.80
N TYR A 32 33.17 9.55 9.89
CA TYR A 32 31.86 10.09 10.28
C TYR A 32 31.73 11.50 9.70
N SER A 33 30.65 11.74 8.96
CA SER A 33 30.29 13.08 8.53
C SER A 33 28.92 13.42 9.07
N TRP A 34 28.75 14.61 9.61
CA TRP A 34 27.47 15.12 10.10
C TRP A 34 26.81 15.95 9.00
N PHE A 35 25.57 15.62 8.70
CA PHE A 35 24.76 16.37 7.76
C PHE A 35 23.50 16.86 8.46
N SER A 36 23.08 18.10 8.14
CA SER A 36 21.80 18.62 8.64
C SER A 36 20.66 17.84 8.03
N VAL A 37 19.73 17.40 8.87
CA VAL A 37 18.48 16.79 8.44
C VAL A 37 17.50 17.91 8.18
N LEU A 38 17.27 18.24 6.91
CA LEU A 38 16.41 19.33 6.49
C LEU A 38 14.94 18.97 6.52
N SER A 39 14.61 17.67 6.55
CA SER A 39 13.21 17.18 6.49
C SER A 39 13.13 15.74 6.95
N GLY A 40 11.92 15.31 7.33
CA GLY A 40 11.63 13.94 7.76
C GLY A 40 11.52 13.78 9.27
N ILE A 41 11.16 12.56 9.68
CA ILE A 41 11.07 12.17 11.09
C ILE A 41 12.10 11.08 11.35
N PRO A 42 12.80 11.08 12.51
CA PRO A 42 13.72 10.01 12.86
C PRO A 42 13.00 8.64 12.80
N GLN A 43 13.53 7.72 12.01
CA GLN A 43 12.99 6.36 11.93
C GLN A 43 13.06 5.70 13.31
N GLY A 44 11.97 5.02 13.70
CA GLY A 44 11.85 4.38 15.01
C GLY A 44 11.37 5.33 16.13
N SER A 45 11.09 6.61 15.84
CA SER A 45 10.46 7.47 16.83
C SER A 45 8.99 7.08 17.06
N ILE A 46 8.51 7.19 18.29
CA ILE A 46 7.10 6.94 18.65
C ILE A 46 6.19 8.02 18.08
N LEU A 47 6.67 9.24 17.98
CA LEU A 47 5.89 10.39 17.50
C LEU A 47 5.70 10.38 15.98
N GLY A 48 6.60 9.77 15.22
CA GLY A 48 6.52 9.76 13.77
C GLY A 48 5.20 9.21 13.23
N PRO A 49 4.81 7.99 13.56
CA PRO A 49 3.53 7.43 13.13
C PRO A 49 2.31 8.24 13.59
N LEU A 50 2.35 8.79 14.81
CA LEU A 50 1.24 9.60 15.34
C LEU A 50 1.08 10.91 14.57
N LEU A 51 2.17 11.62 14.31
CA LEU A 51 2.16 12.87 13.52
C LEU A 51 1.72 12.61 12.08
N PHE A 52 2.13 11.48 11.51
CA PHE A 52 1.69 11.09 10.17
C PHE A 52 0.18 10.82 10.11
N LEU A 53 -0.39 10.14 11.12
CA LEU A 53 -1.83 9.92 11.20
C LEU A 53 -2.61 11.24 11.28
N ILE A 54 -2.14 12.20 12.09
CA ILE A 54 -2.75 13.53 12.16
C ILE A 54 -2.66 14.25 10.81
N TYR A 55 -1.52 14.11 10.15
CA TYR A 55 -1.22 14.76 8.88
C TYR A 55 -2.10 14.28 7.72
N ILE A 56 -2.41 12.96 7.64
CA ILE A 56 -3.18 12.37 6.54
C ILE A 56 -4.69 12.27 6.85
N ASN A 57 -5.10 12.62 8.06
CA ASN A 57 -6.45 12.33 8.58
C ASN A 57 -7.59 13.03 7.81
N ASP A 58 -7.33 14.16 7.20
CA ASP A 58 -8.33 14.94 6.45
C ASP A 58 -8.52 14.47 5.00
N LEU A 59 -7.58 13.69 4.45
CA LEU A 59 -7.63 13.22 3.07
C LEU A 59 -8.94 12.46 2.72
N PRO A 60 -9.43 11.50 3.54
CA PRO A 60 -10.68 10.81 3.23
C PRO A 60 -11.88 11.75 3.19
N GLU A 61 -11.97 12.73 4.10
CA GLU A 61 -13.07 13.67 4.18
C GLU A 61 -13.11 14.59 2.96
N ILE A 62 -11.96 15.13 2.56
CA ILE A 62 -11.82 15.98 1.39
C ILE A 62 -12.23 15.23 0.12
N CYS A 63 -11.79 13.98 -0.03
CA CYS A 63 -12.09 13.19 -1.23
C CYS A 63 -13.51 12.61 -1.25
N ALA A 64 -14.07 12.21 -0.08
CA ALA A 64 -15.41 11.63 0.01
C ALA A 64 -16.54 12.67 -0.15
N GLY A 65 -16.25 13.95 0.10
CA GLY A 65 -17.24 15.04 -0.05
C GLY A 65 -17.86 15.15 -1.42
N GLU A 66 -17.15 14.73 -2.47
CA GLU A 66 -17.65 14.79 -3.86
C GLU A 66 -18.51 13.57 -4.23
N ASP A 67 -18.29 12.44 -3.59
CA ASP A 67 -19.04 11.21 -3.91
C ASP A 67 -19.11 10.22 -2.74
N PRO A 68 -20.22 10.24 -1.98
CA PRO A 68 -20.42 9.35 -0.84
C PRO A 68 -20.43 7.85 -1.18
N SER A 69 -20.50 7.49 -2.46
CA SER A 69 -20.48 6.08 -2.91
C SER A 69 -19.06 5.55 -3.15
N SER A 70 -18.06 6.37 -2.95
CA SER A 70 -16.65 5.99 -3.01
C SER A 70 -16.11 5.81 -1.61
N GLU A 71 -15.26 4.81 -1.43
CA GLU A 71 -14.64 4.50 -0.14
C GLU A 71 -13.13 4.69 -0.24
N ILE A 72 -12.54 5.32 0.77
CA ILE A 72 -11.10 5.55 0.87
C ILE A 72 -10.58 4.88 2.13
N PHE A 73 -9.60 4.03 1.96
CA PHE A 73 -8.92 3.33 3.04
C PHE A 73 -7.45 3.75 3.08
N LEU A 74 -6.99 4.12 4.27
CA LEU A 74 -5.62 4.52 4.53
C LEU A 74 -4.91 3.48 5.39
N TYR A 75 -3.69 3.14 5.02
CA TYR A 75 -2.80 2.32 5.84
C TYR A 75 -1.37 2.83 5.69
N ALA A 76 -0.89 3.52 6.71
CA ALA A 76 0.38 4.25 6.66
C ALA A 76 0.45 5.15 5.40
N ASP A 77 1.43 4.96 4.54
CA ASP A 77 1.62 5.69 3.28
C ASP A 77 0.81 5.12 2.10
N ASP A 78 0.12 4.00 2.28
CA ASP A 78 -0.73 3.40 1.25
C ASP A 78 -2.17 3.92 1.39
N SER A 79 -2.72 4.47 0.32
CA SER A 79 -4.13 4.82 0.21
C SER A 79 -4.81 4.03 -0.89
N LYS A 80 -6.05 3.64 -0.66
CA LYS A 80 -6.87 2.85 -1.57
C LYS A 80 -8.20 3.51 -1.76
N ILE A 81 -8.59 3.68 -2.99
CA ILE A 81 -9.87 4.27 -3.35
C ILE A 81 -10.68 3.21 -4.08
N TYR A 82 -11.85 2.93 -3.59
CA TYR A 82 -12.77 1.93 -4.15
C TYR A 82 -14.04 2.59 -4.65
N LYS A 83 -14.52 2.14 -5.80
CA LYS A 83 -15.81 2.53 -6.32
C LYS A 83 -16.45 1.43 -7.16
N VAL A 84 -17.78 1.31 -7.05
CA VAL A 84 -18.59 0.50 -7.96
C VAL A 84 -18.81 1.28 -9.23
N ILE A 85 -18.32 0.77 -10.36
CA ILE A 85 -18.50 1.37 -11.67
C ILE A 85 -19.66 0.70 -12.38
N ARG A 86 -20.75 1.44 -12.57
CA ARG A 86 -21.95 1.03 -13.28
C ARG A 86 -22.05 1.67 -14.66
N ASN A 87 -21.47 2.85 -14.78
CA ASN A 87 -21.56 3.68 -15.96
C ASN A 87 -20.34 4.60 -16.07
N GLN A 88 -20.24 5.33 -17.16
CA GLN A 88 -19.15 6.26 -17.41
C GLN A 88 -19.10 7.43 -16.40
N SER A 89 -20.24 7.84 -15.85
CA SER A 89 -20.28 8.88 -14.82
C SER A 89 -19.55 8.43 -13.55
N ASP A 90 -19.70 7.14 -13.16
CA ASP A 90 -19.00 6.59 -11.99
C ASP A 90 -17.48 6.58 -12.20
N GLN A 91 -17.04 6.26 -13.43
CA GLN A 91 -15.64 6.34 -13.82
C GLN A 91 -15.09 7.78 -13.71
N GLN A 92 -15.85 8.75 -14.21
CA GLN A 92 -15.46 10.16 -14.12
C GLN A 92 -15.36 10.61 -12.66
N LYS A 93 -16.28 10.21 -11.80
CA LYS A 93 -16.23 10.52 -10.37
C LYS A 93 -15.00 9.94 -9.70
N LEU A 94 -14.64 8.68 -10.01
CA LEU A 94 -13.41 8.08 -9.48
C LEU A 94 -12.15 8.83 -9.98
N GLN A 95 -12.15 9.27 -11.25
CA GLN A 95 -11.08 10.13 -11.77
C GLN A 95 -11.03 11.48 -11.04
N THR A 96 -12.18 12.08 -10.71
CA THR A 96 -12.23 13.33 -9.94
C THR A 96 -11.62 13.16 -8.56
N ILE A 97 -11.94 12.08 -7.84
CA ILE A 97 -11.36 11.78 -6.53
C ILE A 97 -9.84 11.60 -6.64
N LEU A 98 -9.36 10.92 -7.68
CA LEU A 98 -7.93 10.78 -7.94
C LEU A 98 -7.24 12.13 -8.15
N ASN A 99 -7.89 13.04 -8.90
CA ASN A 99 -7.38 14.40 -9.12
C ASN A 99 -7.35 15.20 -7.81
N MET A 100 -8.38 15.08 -6.97
CA MET A 100 -8.42 15.72 -5.65
C MET A 100 -7.31 15.18 -4.72
N THR A 101 -7.11 13.86 -4.71
CA THR A 101 -5.99 13.22 -3.98
C THR A 101 -4.65 13.77 -4.44
N LYS A 102 -4.46 13.97 -5.75
CA LYS A 102 -3.24 14.57 -6.29
C LYS A 102 -3.09 16.04 -5.86
N SER A 103 -4.16 16.83 -5.93
CA SER A 103 -4.15 18.24 -5.50
C SER A 103 -3.82 18.37 -4.03
N TRP A 104 -4.43 17.54 -3.18
CA TRP A 104 -4.11 17.46 -1.76
C TRP A 104 -2.65 17.09 -1.52
N SER A 105 -2.16 16.07 -2.24
CA SER A 105 -0.76 15.63 -2.19
C SER A 105 0.24 16.74 -2.54
N ASP A 106 -0.09 17.59 -3.51
CA ASP A 106 0.75 18.71 -3.89
C ASP A 106 0.71 19.85 -2.86
N GLU A 107 -0.47 20.16 -2.33
CA GLU A 107 -0.69 21.19 -1.31
C GLU A 107 0.06 20.84 -0.01
N TRP A 108 -0.07 19.59 0.43
CA TRP A 108 0.54 19.09 1.66
C TRP A 108 1.99 18.58 1.46
N LEU A 109 2.56 18.72 0.28
CA LEU A 109 3.93 18.29 -0.06
C LEU A 109 4.19 16.79 0.18
N LEU A 110 3.16 15.97 0.23
CA LEU A 110 3.23 14.52 0.34
C LEU A 110 3.16 13.88 -1.05
N ARG A 111 4.26 13.86 -1.77
CA ARG A 111 4.30 13.46 -3.19
C ARG A 111 3.81 12.03 -3.40
N LEU A 112 2.97 11.86 -4.42
CA LEU A 112 2.56 10.54 -4.89
C LEU A 112 3.73 9.85 -5.62
N ASN A 113 3.92 8.56 -5.34
CA ASN A 113 4.82 7.72 -6.12
C ASN A 113 4.05 7.15 -7.32
N ILE A 114 4.01 7.89 -8.43
CA ILE A 114 3.17 7.58 -9.61
C ILE A 114 3.50 6.19 -10.17
N ASP A 115 4.77 5.79 -10.19
CA ASP A 115 5.19 4.47 -10.70
C ASP A 115 4.61 3.30 -9.88
N LYS A 116 4.30 3.54 -8.62
CA LYS A 116 3.68 2.55 -7.72
C LYS A 116 2.16 2.64 -7.68
N CYS A 117 1.57 3.69 -8.23
CA CYS A 117 0.12 3.82 -8.32
C CYS A 117 -0.42 2.86 -9.37
N LYS A 118 -1.41 2.05 -9.00
CA LYS A 118 -1.96 1.00 -9.84
C LYS A 118 -3.49 1.01 -9.79
N CYS A 119 -4.10 0.51 -10.85
CA CYS A 119 -5.54 0.28 -10.91
C CYS A 119 -5.81 -1.22 -11.04
N VAL A 120 -6.76 -1.72 -10.27
CA VAL A 120 -7.28 -3.09 -10.39
C VAL A 120 -8.78 -3.02 -10.59
N SER A 121 -9.28 -3.67 -11.62
CA SER A 121 -10.72 -3.82 -11.86
C SER A 121 -11.17 -5.21 -11.45
N TYR A 122 -12.00 -5.30 -10.43
CA TYR A 122 -12.58 -6.57 -9.97
C TYR A 122 -13.89 -6.82 -10.70
N CYS A 123 -13.90 -7.76 -11.62
CA CYS A 123 -15.08 -8.10 -12.41
C CYS A 123 -15.10 -9.58 -12.79
N ILE A 124 -16.21 -10.26 -12.48
CA ILE A 124 -16.35 -11.71 -12.71
C ILE A 124 -16.61 -12.03 -14.19
N LYS A 125 -17.16 -11.13 -15.00
CA LYS A 125 -17.60 -11.49 -16.36
C LYS A 125 -17.13 -10.59 -17.50
N HIS A 126 -17.06 -9.30 -17.35
CA HIS A 126 -16.61 -8.39 -18.43
C HIS A 126 -15.96 -7.17 -17.81
N PRO A 127 -14.63 -7.09 -17.80
CA PRO A 127 -13.94 -5.89 -17.33
C PRO A 127 -14.30 -4.71 -18.25
N THR A 128 -14.82 -3.65 -17.67
CA THR A 128 -14.95 -2.37 -18.38
C THR A 128 -13.56 -1.85 -18.64
N ASP A 129 -13.30 -1.38 -19.86
CA ASP A 129 -12.03 -0.74 -20.16
C ASP A 129 -12.04 0.66 -19.55
N THR A 130 -11.50 0.75 -18.34
CA THR A 130 -11.39 2.00 -17.59
C THR A 130 -9.94 2.42 -17.56
N GLY A 131 -9.64 3.56 -18.14
CA GLY A 131 -8.32 4.21 -18.06
C GLY A 131 -8.37 5.34 -17.04
N TYR A 132 -7.48 5.30 -16.05
CA TYR A 132 -7.27 6.38 -15.08
C TYR A 132 -5.89 7.00 -15.28
N HIS A 133 -5.75 8.27 -14.92
CA HIS A 133 -4.48 8.97 -15.07
C HIS A 133 -4.24 9.95 -13.93
N ILE A 134 -2.99 10.27 -13.69
CA ILE A 134 -2.56 11.32 -12.76
C ILE A 134 -1.89 12.42 -13.58
N MET A 135 -2.28 13.67 -13.34
CA MET A 135 -1.62 14.82 -13.90
C MET A 135 -0.51 15.28 -12.96
N ASP A 136 0.75 15.24 -13.39
CA ASP A 136 1.87 15.78 -12.64
C ASP A 136 2.69 16.72 -13.52
N ARG A 137 2.95 17.94 -13.05
CA ARG A 137 3.73 18.97 -13.76
C ARG A 137 3.33 19.16 -15.23
N ASN A 138 2.03 19.22 -15.51
CA ASN A 138 1.43 19.31 -16.85
C ASN A 138 1.69 18.10 -17.76
N GLN A 139 2.12 17.00 -17.22
CA GLN A 139 2.26 15.72 -17.94
C GLN A 139 1.23 14.71 -17.41
N LEU A 140 0.60 14.00 -18.35
CA LEU A 140 -0.40 12.98 -18.05
C LEU A 140 0.28 11.63 -17.92
N PHE A 141 0.11 10.98 -16.74
CA PHE A 141 0.62 9.66 -16.45
C PHE A 141 -0.55 8.67 -16.33
N PRO A 142 -0.74 7.77 -17.31
CA PRO A 142 -1.75 6.74 -17.19
C PRO A 142 -1.39 5.78 -16.06
N LEU A 143 -2.39 5.37 -15.28
CA LEU A 143 -2.21 4.34 -14.26
C LEU A 143 -2.15 2.95 -14.91
N ASP A 144 -1.16 2.16 -14.51
CA ASP A 144 -1.07 0.78 -14.96
C ASP A 144 -2.26 -0.02 -14.43
N LYS A 145 -3.00 -0.63 -15.36
CA LYS A 145 -4.06 -1.58 -15.03
C LYS A 145 -3.42 -2.95 -14.83
N VAL A 146 -3.56 -3.49 -13.62
CA VAL A 146 -2.96 -4.79 -13.26
C VAL A 146 -4.04 -5.83 -12.96
N GLU A 147 -3.76 -7.08 -13.31
CA GLU A 147 -4.69 -8.19 -13.07
C GLU A 147 -4.64 -8.72 -11.64
N SER A 148 -3.56 -8.45 -10.93
CA SER A 148 -3.44 -8.82 -9.53
C SER A 148 -2.55 -7.84 -8.78
N MET A 149 -2.82 -7.67 -7.49
CA MET A 149 -2.07 -6.79 -6.60
C MET A 149 -1.87 -7.43 -5.24
N VAL A 150 -0.75 -7.11 -4.61
CA VAL A 150 -0.51 -7.48 -3.20
C VAL A 150 -0.86 -6.30 -2.33
N ASP A 151 -1.80 -6.53 -1.43
CA ASP A 151 -2.27 -5.57 -0.46
C ASP A 151 -2.19 -6.15 0.95
N LEU A 152 -1.46 -5.47 1.85
CA LEU A 152 -1.23 -5.90 3.23
C LEU A 152 -0.85 -7.39 3.35
N GLY A 153 -0.04 -7.87 2.41
CA GLY A 153 0.42 -9.26 2.38
C GLY A 153 -0.52 -10.26 1.70
N VAL A 154 -1.73 -9.84 1.33
CA VAL A 154 -2.69 -10.67 0.59
C VAL A 154 -2.61 -10.33 -0.90
N ARG A 155 -2.52 -11.34 -1.78
CA ARG A 155 -2.61 -11.16 -3.22
C ARG A 155 -4.06 -11.27 -3.66
N PHE A 156 -4.58 -10.18 -4.17
CA PHE A 156 -5.89 -10.10 -4.81
C PHE A 156 -5.72 -10.23 -6.32
N ASP A 157 -6.44 -11.11 -6.95
CA ASP A 157 -6.59 -11.18 -8.40
C ASP A 157 -7.93 -10.55 -8.83
N ASN A 158 -8.01 -10.12 -10.09
CA ASN A 158 -9.19 -9.44 -10.64
C ASN A 158 -10.49 -10.24 -10.56
N ASN A 159 -10.41 -11.56 -10.43
CA ASN A 159 -11.56 -12.47 -10.26
C ASN A 159 -11.80 -12.86 -8.81
N LEU A 160 -11.00 -12.37 -7.86
CA LEU A 160 -11.04 -12.67 -6.43
C LEU A 160 -10.99 -14.18 -6.13
N THR A 161 -10.21 -14.94 -6.91
CA THR A 161 -10.05 -16.39 -6.73
C THR A 161 -9.05 -16.73 -5.63
N PHE A 162 -8.10 -15.83 -5.34
CA PHE A 162 -7.01 -15.99 -4.39
C PHE A 162 -6.10 -17.20 -4.64
N ARG A 163 -6.18 -17.85 -5.82
CA ARG A 163 -5.42 -19.07 -6.13
C ARG A 163 -3.92 -18.87 -5.97
N ASP A 164 -3.38 -17.80 -6.54
CA ASP A 164 -1.95 -17.49 -6.47
C ASP A 164 -1.51 -17.17 -5.05
N HIS A 165 -2.36 -16.49 -4.27
CA HIS A 165 -2.09 -16.22 -2.87
C HIS A 165 -1.99 -17.51 -2.07
N ILE A 166 -3.00 -18.37 -2.17
CA ILE A 166 -3.07 -19.67 -1.50
C ILE A 166 -1.90 -20.55 -1.92
N SER A 167 -1.60 -20.65 -3.22
CA SER A 167 -0.49 -21.43 -3.74
C SER A 167 0.86 -20.98 -3.15
N LYS A 168 1.10 -19.67 -3.10
CA LYS A 168 2.32 -19.11 -2.46
C LYS A 168 2.40 -19.39 -0.97
N LYS A 169 1.28 -19.32 -0.26
CA LYS A 169 1.23 -19.66 1.18
C LYS A 169 1.49 -21.15 1.40
N LEU A 170 0.90 -22.03 0.58
CA LEU A 170 1.12 -23.47 0.64
C LEU A 170 2.58 -23.86 0.34
N THR A 171 3.23 -23.20 -0.60
CA THR A 171 4.66 -23.44 -0.90
C THR A 171 5.54 -23.17 0.34
N LYS A 172 5.20 -22.20 1.16
CA LYS A 172 5.92 -21.90 2.39
C LYS A 172 5.72 -22.98 3.48
N LEU A 173 4.70 -23.82 3.37
CA LEU A 173 4.48 -24.97 4.27
C LEU A 173 5.53 -26.07 4.12
N THR A 174 6.41 -26.03 3.11
CA THR A 174 7.56 -26.93 2.99
C THR A 174 8.43 -26.91 4.23
N VAL A 175 8.44 -25.80 4.99
CA VAL A 175 9.12 -25.70 6.29
C VAL A 175 8.64 -26.76 7.27
N LEU A 176 7.35 -27.12 7.26
CA LEU A 176 6.82 -28.20 8.10
C LEU A 176 7.46 -29.56 7.75
N GLY A 177 7.66 -29.82 6.45
CA GLY A 177 8.38 -31.01 5.99
C GLY A 177 9.85 -31.03 6.44
N ILE A 178 10.51 -29.88 6.45
CA ILE A 178 11.88 -29.74 6.96
C ILE A 178 11.93 -30.02 8.48
N ILE A 179 11.01 -29.45 9.24
CA ILE A 179 10.90 -29.72 10.68
C ILE A 179 10.71 -31.23 10.91
N LYS A 180 9.73 -31.86 10.26
CA LYS A 180 9.45 -33.29 10.41
C LYS A 180 10.65 -34.18 10.06
N ARG A 181 11.42 -33.80 9.04
CA ARG A 181 12.60 -34.60 8.60
C ARG A 181 13.80 -34.46 9.51
N ASN A 182 14.02 -33.28 10.10
CA ASN A 182 15.23 -33.03 10.89
C ASN A 182 15.05 -33.32 12.41
N PHE A 183 13.81 -33.32 12.90
CA PHE A 183 13.50 -33.56 14.30
C PHE A 183 12.76 -34.89 14.44
N ILE A 184 13.54 -36.01 14.50
CA ILE A 184 12.99 -37.38 14.56
C ILE A 184 12.37 -37.66 15.94
N TYR A 185 12.98 -37.12 16.99
CA TYR A 185 12.51 -37.26 18.37
C TYR A 185 12.03 -35.89 18.88
N MET A 186 10.77 -35.59 18.58
CA MET A 186 10.18 -34.31 18.93
C MET A 186 8.96 -34.53 19.83
N ASP A 187 9.00 -33.91 21.02
CA ASP A 187 7.86 -33.86 21.91
C ASP A 187 6.82 -32.83 21.45
N GLU A 188 5.62 -32.92 21.98
CA GLU A 188 4.49 -32.03 21.63
C GLU A 188 4.81 -30.56 21.89
N ARG A 189 5.53 -30.28 22.98
CA ARG A 189 5.91 -28.91 23.35
C ARG A 189 6.86 -28.31 22.32
N THR A 190 7.90 -29.04 21.94
CA THR A 190 8.88 -28.61 20.93
C THR A 190 8.23 -28.45 19.58
N PHE A 191 7.36 -29.40 19.17
CA PHE A 191 6.61 -29.27 17.93
C PHE A 191 5.76 -27.99 17.91
N THR A 192 5.01 -27.73 18.99
CA THR A 192 4.14 -26.56 19.10
C THR A 192 4.95 -25.25 19.02
N LEU A 193 6.12 -25.19 19.66
CA LEU A 193 7.00 -24.01 19.57
C LEU A 193 7.53 -23.79 18.15
N LEU A 194 8.05 -24.84 17.51
CA LEU A 194 8.55 -24.77 16.14
C LEU A 194 7.43 -24.40 15.14
N TYR A 195 6.25 -25.01 15.30
CA TYR A 195 5.10 -24.67 14.47
C TYR A 195 4.71 -23.19 14.61
N LYS A 196 4.55 -22.72 15.85
CA LYS A 196 4.17 -21.31 16.12
C LYS A 196 5.20 -20.31 15.63
N SER A 197 6.50 -20.64 15.70
CA SER A 197 7.58 -19.71 15.31
C SER A 197 7.93 -19.75 13.83
N MET A 198 7.89 -20.93 13.20
CA MET A 198 8.42 -21.14 11.85
C MET A 198 7.34 -21.40 10.78
N VAL A 199 6.19 -21.96 11.15
CA VAL A 199 5.15 -22.34 10.19
C VAL A 199 3.99 -21.35 10.20
N ARG A 200 3.43 -21.11 11.37
CA ARG A 200 2.26 -20.26 11.57
C ARG A 200 2.38 -18.86 10.94
N PRO A 201 3.51 -18.12 11.09
CA PRO A 201 3.64 -16.78 10.48
C PRO A 201 3.62 -16.77 8.95
N HIS A 202 3.77 -17.94 8.32
CA HIS A 202 3.72 -18.06 6.86
C HIS A 202 2.33 -18.40 6.32
N VAL A 203 1.43 -18.91 7.16
CA VAL A 203 0.07 -19.31 6.76
C VAL A 203 -1.03 -18.38 7.27
N GLU A 204 -0.78 -17.70 8.35
CA GLU A 204 -1.60 -16.62 8.87
C GLU A 204 -1.05 -15.27 8.40
#